data_47b43553fe01028388f88dd25751a716
#
_entry.id   47b43553fe01028388f88dd25751a716
#
_cell.length_a   1.000
_cell.length_b   1.000
_cell.length_c   1.000
_cell.angle_alpha   90.00
_cell.angle_beta   90.00
_cell.angle_gamma   90.00
#
_symmetry.space_group_name_H-M   'P 1'
#
loop_
_entity.id
_entity.type
_entity.pdbx_description
1 polymer ?
#
loop_
_entity_poly.entity_id
_entity_poly.type
_entity_poly.pdbx_seq_one_letter_code
_entity_poly.pdbx_strand_id
1 'polypeptide(L)'
;ISADIRLIKQVNLEINESSLTGESLSVEKNANIVLKKDLPIAEQKNMAFSSSLVTGGRGLGIVVAVGMNTEIGKIAKALKETKKDKTPLQDSLDNFSKNLAIIIISICLIVFGLSLYRHVKLLDALMFAVALAVAAIPEALSSIVTIVLALGTQKMAVEKAIVKELKAVEGLGCITVICTDKTGTITQNKMSVREILVNNKIKGVDDVTFNSQEEEYLLACSILCNNANLKNNKKVSTEEAL
;
A
#
# COMPACT_ATOMS: atom_id res chain seq x y z
N ILE A 1 -18.04 6.04 -7.90
CA ILE A 1 -18.84 4.93 -8.47
C ILE A 1 -18.85 3.79 -7.46
N SER A 2 -20.05 3.23 -7.19
CA SER A 2 -20.24 2.23 -6.11
C SER A 2 -20.30 0.77 -6.60
N ALA A 3 -20.31 0.54 -7.91
CA ALA A 3 -20.42 -0.78 -8.53
C ALA A 3 -19.72 -0.79 -9.89
N ASP A 4 -19.47 -1.97 -10.47
CA ASP A 4 -19.03 -2.05 -11.85
C ASP A 4 -20.24 -1.97 -12.78
N ILE A 5 -20.18 -1.07 -13.73
CA ILE A 5 -21.31 -0.64 -14.55
C ILE A 5 -20.94 -0.75 -16.02
N ARG A 6 -21.75 -1.44 -16.82
CA ARG A 6 -21.71 -1.39 -18.28
C ARG A 6 -22.47 -0.17 -18.77
N LEU A 7 -21.78 0.76 -19.42
CA LEU A 7 -22.38 1.98 -19.93
C LEU A 7 -23.31 1.69 -21.14
N ILE A 8 -24.49 2.35 -21.12
CA ILE A 8 -25.50 2.29 -22.20
C ILE A 8 -25.56 3.64 -22.92
N LYS A 9 -25.48 4.75 -22.15
CA LYS A 9 -25.46 6.11 -22.69
C LYS A 9 -24.45 6.95 -21.92
N GLN A 10 -23.82 7.88 -22.59
CA GLN A 10 -22.91 8.84 -21.98
C GLN A 10 -22.93 10.17 -22.75
N VAL A 11 -22.56 11.26 -22.05
CA VAL A 11 -22.33 12.59 -22.63
C VAL A 11 -21.07 13.12 -21.97
N ASN A 12 -19.98 13.19 -22.73
CA ASN A 12 -18.66 13.68 -22.29
C ASN A 12 -18.25 13.09 -20.93
N LEU A 13 -18.50 11.80 -20.74
CA LEU A 13 -18.22 11.13 -19.47
C LEU A 13 -16.72 10.84 -19.35
N GLU A 14 -16.12 11.44 -18.35
CA GLU A 14 -14.72 11.21 -17.95
C GLU A 14 -14.67 10.62 -16.54
N ILE A 15 -13.83 9.60 -16.39
CA ILE A 15 -13.67 8.86 -15.13
C ILE A 15 -12.19 8.74 -14.81
N ASN A 16 -11.82 9.12 -13.59
CA ASN A 16 -10.51 8.85 -13.03
C ASN A 16 -10.52 7.43 -12.43
N GLU A 17 -9.74 6.54 -13.00
CA GLU A 17 -9.61 5.13 -12.63
C GLU A 17 -8.25 4.82 -11.99
N SER A 18 -7.57 5.82 -11.45
CA SER A 18 -6.23 5.69 -10.87
C SER A 18 -6.11 4.62 -9.79
N SER A 19 -7.19 4.35 -9.07
CA SER A 19 -7.23 3.27 -8.06
C SER A 19 -7.10 1.86 -8.63
N LEU A 20 -7.37 1.68 -9.92
CA LEU A 20 -7.30 0.38 -10.61
C LEU A 20 -6.16 0.33 -11.63
N THR A 21 -5.90 1.44 -12.32
CA THR A 21 -4.92 1.51 -13.42
C THR A 21 -3.59 2.11 -13.01
N GLY A 22 -3.55 2.86 -11.90
CA GLY A 22 -2.39 3.64 -11.47
C GLY A 22 -2.16 4.92 -12.27
N GLU A 23 -3.00 5.23 -13.27
CA GLU A 23 -2.88 6.43 -14.09
C GLU A 23 -3.73 7.57 -13.56
N SER A 24 -3.14 8.76 -13.40
CA SER A 24 -3.82 9.94 -12.82
C SER A 24 -4.75 10.64 -13.79
N LEU A 25 -4.57 10.46 -15.09
CA LEU A 25 -5.42 11.10 -16.09
C LEU A 25 -6.80 10.44 -16.13
N SER A 26 -7.82 11.29 -16.27
CA SER A 26 -9.18 10.80 -16.49
C SER A 26 -9.33 10.19 -17.88
N VAL A 27 -10.06 9.09 -17.96
CA VAL A 27 -10.31 8.36 -19.21
C VAL A 27 -11.69 8.75 -19.74
N GLU A 28 -11.74 9.20 -20.98
CA GLU A 28 -13.00 9.40 -21.68
C GLU A 28 -13.68 8.06 -21.96
N LYS A 29 -14.94 7.93 -21.56
CA LYS A 29 -15.73 6.71 -21.73
C LYS A 29 -16.59 6.77 -22.99
N ASN A 30 -16.81 5.59 -23.58
CA ASN A 30 -17.63 5.45 -24.77
C ASN A 30 -18.58 4.24 -24.67
N ALA A 31 -19.86 4.52 -24.53
CA ALA A 31 -20.89 3.50 -24.38
C ALA A 31 -21.13 2.66 -25.65
N ASN A 32 -20.83 3.22 -26.84
CA ASN A 32 -21.12 2.59 -28.14
C ASN A 32 -20.08 1.59 -28.61
N ILE A 33 -18.91 1.55 -27.96
CA ILE A 33 -17.85 0.62 -28.34
C ILE A 33 -18.20 -0.80 -27.89
N VAL A 34 -18.08 -1.75 -28.81
CA VAL A 34 -18.11 -3.18 -28.52
C VAL A 34 -16.68 -3.65 -28.45
N LEU A 35 -16.26 -4.05 -27.25
CA LEU A 35 -14.88 -4.49 -27.00
C LEU A 35 -14.74 -6.00 -27.23
N LYS A 36 -13.54 -6.43 -27.60
CA LYS A 36 -13.17 -7.85 -27.62
C LYS A 36 -13.11 -8.39 -26.18
N LYS A 37 -13.17 -9.71 -26.04
CA LYS A 37 -12.95 -10.35 -24.72
C LYS A 37 -11.51 -10.14 -24.25
N ASP A 38 -11.32 -10.16 -22.93
CA ASP A 38 -10.02 -10.16 -22.24
C ASP A 38 -9.12 -8.94 -22.47
N LEU A 39 -9.73 -7.76 -22.58
CA LEU A 39 -8.98 -6.51 -22.57
C LEU A 39 -8.59 -6.09 -21.16
N PRO A 40 -7.40 -5.48 -20.97
CA PRO A 40 -7.03 -4.86 -19.70
C PRO A 40 -8.07 -3.83 -19.24
N ILE A 41 -8.21 -3.64 -17.95
CA ILE A 41 -9.20 -2.71 -17.34
C ILE A 41 -9.05 -1.31 -17.95
N ALA A 42 -7.82 -0.82 -18.13
CA ALA A 42 -7.54 0.50 -18.70
C ALA A 42 -8.11 0.70 -20.13
N GLU A 43 -8.28 -0.38 -20.91
CA GLU A 43 -8.81 -0.32 -22.26
C GLU A 43 -10.34 -0.48 -22.33
N GLN A 44 -10.99 -0.80 -21.22
CA GLN A 44 -12.42 -1.03 -21.17
C GLN A 44 -13.21 0.30 -21.10
N LYS A 45 -13.17 1.06 -22.21
CA LYS A 45 -13.81 2.38 -22.30
C LYS A 45 -15.33 2.36 -22.19
N ASN A 46 -15.96 1.20 -22.33
CA ASN A 46 -17.41 1.03 -22.21
C ASN A 46 -17.88 0.60 -20.81
N MET A 47 -16.94 0.54 -19.87
CA MET A 47 -17.19 0.20 -18.47
C MET A 47 -16.84 1.36 -17.54
N ALA A 48 -17.53 1.41 -16.42
CA ALA A 48 -17.22 2.29 -15.29
C ALA A 48 -17.07 1.43 -14.04
N PHE A 49 -15.96 1.54 -13.35
CA PHE A 49 -15.60 0.63 -12.28
C PHE A 49 -15.86 1.20 -10.90
N SER A 50 -16.14 0.32 -9.96
CA SER A 50 -16.27 0.64 -8.54
C SER A 50 -15.00 1.30 -8.00
N SER A 51 -15.14 2.23 -7.07
CA SER A 51 -14.04 3.02 -6.46
C SER A 51 -13.40 4.06 -7.39
N SER A 52 -13.90 4.24 -8.62
CA SER A 52 -13.48 5.30 -9.53
C SER A 52 -14.29 6.59 -9.33
N LEU A 53 -13.70 7.73 -9.72
CA LEU A 53 -14.31 9.06 -9.57
C LEU A 53 -14.73 9.62 -10.93
N VAL A 54 -15.99 10.02 -11.06
CA VAL A 54 -16.45 10.79 -12.23
C VAL A 54 -15.90 12.20 -12.15
N THR A 55 -15.10 12.60 -13.13
CA THR A 55 -14.47 13.93 -13.19
C THR A 55 -15.19 14.90 -14.11
N GLY A 56 -15.93 14.36 -15.08
CA GLY A 56 -16.71 15.19 -16.02
C GLY A 56 -17.86 14.40 -16.63
N GLY A 57 -18.82 15.13 -17.20
CA GLY A 57 -19.95 14.56 -17.94
C GLY A 57 -20.97 13.79 -17.12
N ARG A 58 -21.73 12.91 -17.81
CA ARG A 58 -22.75 12.05 -17.21
C ARG A 58 -22.95 10.77 -18.01
N GLY A 59 -23.35 9.72 -17.34
CA GLY A 59 -23.61 8.41 -17.97
C GLY A 59 -24.76 7.66 -17.34
N LEU A 60 -25.34 6.74 -18.11
CA LEU A 60 -26.32 5.76 -17.68
C LEU A 60 -25.81 4.38 -18.03
N GLY A 61 -25.91 3.43 -17.13
CA GLY A 61 -25.47 2.07 -17.36
C GLY A 61 -26.21 1.04 -16.52
N ILE A 62 -25.90 -0.22 -16.76
CA ILE A 62 -26.41 -1.36 -16.01
C ILE A 62 -25.31 -1.85 -15.07
N VAL A 63 -25.65 -2.06 -13.81
CA VAL A 63 -24.77 -2.67 -12.82
C VAL A 63 -24.55 -4.13 -13.21
N VAL A 64 -23.26 -4.51 -13.37
CA VAL A 64 -22.86 -5.87 -13.77
C VAL A 64 -22.16 -6.61 -12.65
N ALA A 65 -21.54 -5.91 -11.69
CA ALA A 65 -20.96 -6.52 -10.51
C ALA A 65 -21.06 -5.59 -9.30
N VAL A 66 -21.19 -6.19 -8.10
CA VAL A 66 -21.29 -5.49 -6.82
C VAL A 66 -20.43 -6.12 -5.76
N GLY A 67 -19.99 -5.35 -4.77
CA GLY A 67 -19.24 -5.81 -3.61
C GLY A 67 -17.95 -6.54 -3.98
N MET A 68 -17.76 -7.74 -3.46
CA MET A 68 -16.54 -8.53 -3.69
C MET A 68 -16.40 -9.09 -5.12
N ASN A 69 -17.44 -8.97 -5.95
CA ASN A 69 -17.40 -9.39 -7.35
C ASN A 69 -16.95 -8.26 -8.29
N THR A 70 -16.84 -7.03 -7.81
CA THR A 70 -16.26 -5.90 -8.58
C THR A 70 -14.74 -6.10 -8.77
N GLU A 71 -14.13 -5.39 -9.72
CA GLU A 71 -12.69 -5.48 -9.94
C GLU A 71 -11.90 -5.09 -8.67
N ILE A 72 -12.28 -4.02 -8.00
CA ILE A 72 -11.67 -3.64 -6.72
C ILE A 72 -11.95 -4.69 -5.62
N GLY A 73 -13.12 -5.32 -5.64
CA GLY A 73 -13.49 -6.40 -4.73
C GLY A 73 -12.62 -7.64 -4.90
N LYS A 74 -12.29 -8.01 -6.14
CA LYS A 74 -11.35 -9.12 -6.44
C LYS A 74 -9.96 -8.85 -5.87
N ILE A 75 -9.46 -7.61 -5.98
CA ILE A 75 -8.19 -7.19 -5.38
C ILE A 75 -8.26 -7.30 -3.85
N ALA A 76 -9.34 -6.79 -3.25
CA ALA A 76 -9.54 -6.87 -1.80
C ALA A 76 -9.62 -8.31 -1.30
N LYS A 77 -10.25 -9.22 -2.07
CA LYS A 77 -10.31 -10.64 -1.76
C LYS A 77 -8.93 -11.29 -1.82
N ALA A 78 -8.17 -11.04 -2.89
CA ALA A 78 -6.82 -11.57 -3.04
C ALA A 78 -5.90 -11.11 -1.89
N LEU A 79 -5.98 -9.83 -1.48
CA LEU A 79 -5.24 -9.31 -0.34
C LEU A 79 -5.64 -9.99 0.98
N LYS A 80 -6.93 -10.30 1.17
CA LYS A 80 -7.42 -10.97 2.39
C LYS A 80 -7.01 -12.44 2.46
N GLU A 81 -6.93 -13.11 1.32
CA GLU A 81 -6.55 -14.53 1.21
C GLU A 81 -5.03 -14.74 1.28
N THR A 82 -4.23 -13.70 1.13
CA THR A 82 -2.77 -13.75 1.28
C THR A 82 -2.42 -14.14 2.72
N LYS A 83 -1.76 -15.29 2.87
CA LYS A 83 -1.26 -15.76 4.18
C LYS A 83 -0.23 -14.76 4.71
N LYS A 84 -0.36 -14.42 5.98
CA LYS A 84 0.65 -13.63 6.69
C LYS A 84 1.78 -14.58 7.10
N ASP A 85 2.90 -14.44 6.47
CA ASP A 85 4.11 -15.17 6.86
C ASP A 85 4.64 -14.66 8.21
N LYS A 86 5.36 -15.53 8.91
CA LYS A 86 6.05 -15.15 10.13
C LYS A 86 7.19 -14.21 9.82
N THR A 87 7.46 -13.28 10.73
CA THR A 87 8.64 -12.43 10.61
C THR A 87 9.90 -13.19 11.03
N PRO A 88 11.09 -12.79 10.56
CA PRO A 88 12.36 -13.40 10.97
C PRO A 88 12.56 -13.42 12.49
N LEU A 89 12.11 -12.38 13.20
CA LEU A 89 12.13 -12.32 14.65
C LEU A 89 11.23 -13.39 15.27
N GLN A 90 10.02 -13.58 14.73
CA GLN A 90 9.11 -14.61 15.22
C GLN A 90 9.69 -16.01 15.08
N ASP A 91 10.31 -16.31 13.93
CA ASP A 91 10.96 -17.61 13.72
C ASP A 91 12.15 -17.78 14.67
N SER A 92 12.93 -16.74 14.91
CA SER A 92 14.04 -16.77 15.87
C SER A 92 13.56 -16.99 17.31
N LEU A 93 12.46 -16.31 17.71
CA LEU A 93 11.85 -16.47 19.04
C LEU A 93 11.21 -17.85 19.21
N ASP A 94 10.56 -18.38 18.18
CA ASP A 94 9.99 -19.74 18.21
C ASP A 94 11.09 -20.78 18.39
N ASN A 95 12.21 -20.65 17.66
CA ASN A 95 13.34 -21.56 17.77
C ASN A 95 14.03 -21.44 19.13
N PHE A 96 14.23 -20.22 19.64
CA PHE A 96 14.76 -19.98 20.98
C PHE A 96 13.87 -20.63 22.03
N SER A 97 12.55 -20.41 21.96
CA SER A 97 11.58 -20.97 22.92
C SER A 97 11.58 -22.50 22.90
N LYS A 98 11.68 -23.15 21.72
CA LYS A 98 11.81 -24.60 21.60
C LYS A 98 13.06 -25.14 22.27
N ASN A 99 14.21 -24.52 21.97
CA ASN A 99 15.48 -24.92 22.54
C ASN A 99 15.49 -24.75 24.06
N LEU A 100 14.95 -23.63 24.54
CA LEU A 100 14.83 -23.36 25.97
C LEU A 100 13.90 -24.37 26.65
N ALA A 101 12.76 -24.71 26.06
CA ALA A 101 11.85 -25.73 26.59
C ALA A 101 12.53 -27.10 26.72
N ILE A 102 13.32 -27.52 25.73
CA ILE A 102 14.06 -28.79 25.79
C ILE A 102 15.07 -28.75 26.94
N ILE A 103 15.80 -27.65 27.12
CA ILE A 103 16.78 -27.50 28.20
C ILE A 103 16.07 -27.57 29.58
N ILE A 104 14.97 -26.81 29.74
CA ILE A 104 14.20 -26.79 30.97
C ILE A 104 13.66 -28.21 31.32
N ILE A 105 13.04 -28.89 30.36
CA ILE A 105 12.52 -30.23 30.54
C ILE A 105 13.66 -31.19 30.95
N SER A 106 14.80 -31.12 30.29
CA SER A 106 15.97 -31.92 30.60
C SER A 106 16.45 -31.72 32.05
N ILE A 107 16.57 -30.46 32.49
CA ILE A 107 16.96 -30.10 33.86
C ILE A 107 15.92 -30.61 34.85
N CYS A 108 14.64 -30.43 34.58
CA CYS A 108 13.56 -30.90 35.45
C CYS A 108 13.58 -32.43 35.60
N LEU A 109 13.83 -33.18 34.52
CA LEU A 109 13.96 -34.63 34.59
C LEU A 109 15.16 -35.07 35.42
N ILE A 110 16.30 -34.39 35.27
CA ILE A 110 17.50 -34.70 36.08
C ILE A 110 17.23 -34.42 37.56
N VAL A 111 16.65 -33.27 37.87
CA VAL A 111 16.33 -32.87 39.25
C VAL A 111 15.29 -33.81 39.87
N PHE A 112 14.28 -34.18 39.11
CA PHE A 112 13.27 -35.16 39.54
C PHE A 112 13.91 -36.51 39.82
N GLY A 113 14.75 -37.05 38.94
CA GLY A 113 15.48 -38.29 39.12
C GLY A 113 16.41 -38.28 40.34
N LEU A 114 17.15 -37.20 40.56
CA LEU A 114 18.00 -37.00 41.73
C LEU A 114 17.19 -36.94 43.04
N SER A 115 16.02 -36.29 43.03
CA SER A 115 15.10 -36.23 44.17
C SER A 115 14.59 -37.60 44.58
N LEU A 116 14.22 -38.44 43.59
CA LEU A 116 13.84 -39.84 43.82
C LEU A 116 15.01 -40.67 44.37
N TYR A 117 16.20 -40.50 43.84
CA TYR A 117 17.40 -41.16 44.33
C TYR A 117 17.69 -40.82 45.80
N ARG A 118 17.39 -39.58 46.22
CA ARG A 118 17.48 -39.13 47.61
C ARG A 118 16.32 -39.57 48.51
N HIS A 119 15.45 -40.43 48.05
CA HIS A 119 14.26 -40.92 48.76
C HIS A 119 13.25 -39.83 49.14
N VAL A 120 13.20 -38.73 48.40
CA VAL A 120 12.15 -37.75 48.54
C VAL A 120 10.82 -38.36 48.10
N LYS A 121 9.71 -38.04 48.80
CA LYS A 121 8.38 -38.52 48.38
C LYS A 121 8.08 -38.12 46.93
N LEU A 122 7.49 -39.03 46.16
CA LEU A 122 7.20 -38.86 44.76
C LEU A 122 6.45 -37.54 44.47
N LEU A 123 5.44 -37.25 45.29
CA LEU A 123 4.62 -36.04 45.14
C LEU A 123 5.43 -34.75 45.33
N ASP A 124 6.28 -34.72 46.36
CA ASP A 124 7.13 -33.55 46.65
C ASP A 124 8.21 -33.34 45.57
N ALA A 125 8.80 -34.42 45.08
CA ALA A 125 9.76 -34.38 43.98
C ALA A 125 9.09 -33.86 42.67
N LEU A 126 7.85 -34.29 42.38
CA LEU A 126 7.10 -33.84 41.23
C LEU A 126 6.72 -32.36 41.35
N MET A 127 6.22 -31.93 42.52
CA MET A 127 5.86 -30.54 42.78
C MET A 127 7.07 -29.61 42.63
N PHE A 128 8.25 -30.02 43.12
CA PHE A 128 9.48 -29.26 42.97
C PHE A 128 9.93 -29.14 41.51
N ALA A 129 9.87 -30.26 40.76
CA ALA A 129 10.22 -30.24 39.33
C ALA A 129 9.27 -29.34 38.50
N VAL A 130 7.96 -29.37 38.78
CA VAL A 130 6.96 -28.50 38.14
C VAL A 130 7.17 -27.03 38.52
N ALA A 131 7.42 -26.74 39.80
CA ALA A 131 7.70 -25.37 40.25
C ALA A 131 8.96 -24.80 39.56
N LEU A 132 10.00 -25.61 39.41
CA LEU A 132 11.22 -25.25 38.68
C LEU A 132 10.93 -24.99 37.21
N ALA A 133 10.11 -25.83 36.56
CA ALA A 133 9.75 -25.64 35.16
C ALA A 133 8.99 -24.32 34.94
N VAL A 134 8.03 -24.00 35.80
CA VAL A 134 7.27 -22.74 35.73
C VAL A 134 8.19 -21.53 35.99
N ALA A 135 9.05 -21.58 36.99
CA ALA A 135 9.97 -20.49 37.31
C ALA A 135 11.01 -20.21 36.20
N ALA A 136 11.32 -21.21 35.40
CA ALA A 136 12.30 -21.10 34.30
C ALA A 136 11.70 -20.47 33.01
N ILE A 137 10.38 -20.27 32.92
CA ILE A 137 9.75 -19.66 31.73
C ILE A 137 9.99 -18.15 31.74
N PRO A 138 10.61 -17.56 30.69
CA PRO A 138 10.87 -16.12 30.64
C PRO A 138 9.60 -15.35 30.22
N GLU A 139 8.67 -15.14 31.13
CA GLU A 139 7.38 -14.45 30.87
C GLU A 139 7.57 -13.02 30.34
N ALA A 140 8.65 -12.36 30.74
CA ALA A 140 8.94 -10.99 30.33
C ALA A 140 9.34 -10.86 28.84
N LEU A 141 9.75 -11.95 28.17
CA LEU A 141 10.30 -11.86 26.80
C LEU A 141 9.30 -11.30 25.79
N SER A 142 8.06 -11.81 25.79
CA SER A 142 7.01 -11.33 24.88
C SER A 142 6.61 -9.89 25.15
N SER A 143 6.59 -9.49 26.42
CA SER A 143 6.29 -8.12 26.84
C SER A 143 7.37 -7.14 26.40
N ILE A 144 8.64 -7.50 26.58
CA ILE A 144 9.78 -6.67 26.13
C ILE A 144 9.76 -6.48 24.61
N VAL A 145 9.56 -7.54 23.85
CA VAL A 145 9.45 -7.47 22.37
C VAL A 145 8.31 -6.52 21.96
N THR A 146 7.15 -6.65 22.59
CA THR A 146 5.98 -5.78 22.29
C THR A 146 6.30 -4.32 22.61
N ILE A 147 6.95 -4.03 23.72
CA ILE A 147 7.33 -2.66 24.11
C ILE A 147 8.33 -2.07 23.10
N VAL A 148 9.35 -2.83 22.71
CA VAL A 148 10.35 -2.37 21.73
C VAL A 148 9.70 -2.08 20.37
N LEU A 149 8.80 -2.96 19.89
CA LEU A 149 8.06 -2.73 18.64
C LEU A 149 7.12 -1.51 18.75
N ALA A 150 6.48 -1.30 19.90
CA ALA A 150 5.64 -0.12 20.15
C ALA A 150 6.46 1.17 20.10
N LEU A 151 7.64 1.20 20.73
CA LEU A 151 8.56 2.34 20.65
C LEU A 151 9.05 2.60 19.23
N GLY A 152 9.33 1.54 18.46
CA GLY A 152 9.65 1.64 17.03
C GLY A 152 8.51 2.27 16.23
N THR A 153 7.28 1.81 16.47
CA THR A 153 6.07 2.36 15.83
C THR A 153 5.88 3.85 16.16
N GLN A 154 6.11 4.23 17.41
CA GLN A 154 6.02 5.63 17.83
C GLN A 154 7.03 6.52 17.10
N LYS A 155 8.28 6.07 16.95
CA LYS A 155 9.29 6.80 16.18
C LYS A 155 8.89 6.94 14.71
N MET A 156 8.36 5.88 14.09
CA MET A 156 7.86 5.93 12.71
C MET A 156 6.69 6.91 12.55
N ALA A 157 5.80 6.98 13.54
CA ALA A 157 4.67 7.93 13.52
C ALA A 157 5.14 9.40 13.53
N VAL A 158 6.23 9.71 14.24
CA VAL A 158 6.86 11.05 14.23
C VAL A 158 7.35 11.39 12.82
N GLU A 159 7.89 10.41 12.09
CA GLU A 159 8.31 10.54 10.70
C GLU A 159 7.13 10.41 9.70
N LYS A 160 5.89 10.53 10.18
CA LYS A 160 4.64 10.46 9.40
C LYS A 160 4.39 9.10 8.72
N ALA A 161 5.06 8.05 9.16
CA ALA A 161 4.82 6.68 8.72
C ALA A 161 3.87 5.97 9.67
N ILE A 162 2.65 5.67 9.20
CA ILE A 162 1.62 5.00 10.01
C ILE A 162 1.71 3.49 9.79
N VAL A 163 2.08 2.78 10.84
CA VAL A 163 2.17 1.32 10.83
C VAL A 163 0.87 0.72 11.36
N LYS A 164 0.24 -0.14 10.58
CA LYS A 164 -1.02 -0.82 10.97
C LYS A 164 -0.80 -2.02 11.89
N GLU A 165 0.33 -2.69 11.78
CA GLU A 165 0.65 -3.89 12.56
C GLU A 165 2.05 -3.74 13.18
N LEU A 166 2.16 -3.93 14.50
CA LEU A 166 3.45 -3.82 15.22
C LEU A 166 4.56 -4.69 14.63
N LYS A 167 4.19 -5.89 14.16
CA LYS A 167 5.13 -6.83 13.53
C LYS A 167 5.77 -6.30 12.25
N ALA A 168 5.10 -5.39 11.54
CA ALA A 168 5.63 -4.81 10.30
C ALA A 168 6.85 -3.90 10.55
N VAL A 169 6.99 -3.34 11.76
CA VAL A 169 8.15 -2.50 12.12
C VAL A 169 9.47 -3.28 12.02
N GLU A 170 9.45 -4.50 12.53
CA GLU A 170 10.63 -5.38 12.46
C GLU A 170 10.89 -5.83 11.02
N GLY A 171 9.83 -6.24 10.31
CA GLY A 171 9.94 -6.64 8.91
C GLY A 171 10.58 -5.58 8.02
N LEU A 172 10.27 -4.28 8.26
CA LEU A 172 10.87 -3.18 7.51
C LEU A 172 12.40 -3.10 7.64
N GLY A 173 12.96 -3.50 8.78
CA GLY A 173 14.42 -3.55 8.99
C GLY A 173 15.12 -4.67 8.23
N CYS A 174 14.40 -5.67 7.74
CA CYS A 174 14.94 -6.88 7.10
C CYS A 174 14.62 -6.97 5.61
N ILE A 175 14.02 -5.94 5.01
CA ILE A 175 13.66 -5.95 3.59
C ILE A 175 14.89 -5.92 2.70
N THR A 176 14.85 -6.70 1.62
CA THR A 176 15.87 -6.72 0.55
C THR A 176 15.34 -6.16 -0.76
N VAL A 177 14.01 -6.10 -0.91
CA VAL A 177 13.34 -5.63 -2.12
C VAL A 177 12.22 -4.66 -1.73
N ILE A 178 12.17 -3.52 -2.41
CA ILE A 178 11.11 -2.52 -2.27
C ILE A 178 10.35 -2.46 -3.59
N CYS A 179 9.07 -2.84 -3.56
CA CYS A 179 8.14 -2.65 -4.67
C CYS A 179 7.31 -1.40 -4.39
N THR A 180 7.42 -0.41 -5.26
CA THR A 180 6.71 0.87 -5.09
C THR A 180 5.95 1.24 -6.35
N ASP A 181 4.79 1.87 -6.17
CA ASP A 181 4.08 2.50 -7.27
C ASP A 181 4.74 3.83 -7.64
N LYS A 182 4.53 4.27 -8.89
CA LYS A 182 5.06 5.54 -9.39
C LYS A 182 4.17 6.71 -8.95
N THR A 183 2.87 6.63 -9.25
CA THR A 183 1.94 7.75 -9.20
C THR A 183 1.44 8.01 -7.79
N GLY A 184 1.72 9.20 -7.25
CA GLY A 184 1.32 9.57 -5.88
C GLY A 184 2.16 8.92 -4.77
N THR A 185 3.17 8.09 -5.12
CA THR A 185 4.11 7.45 -4.18
C THR A 185 5.52 7.98 -4.41
N ILE A 186 6.12 7.69 -5.57
CA ILE A 186 7.40 8.30 -5.97
C ILE A 186 7.19 9.73 -6.44
N THR A 187 6.08 9.97 -7.14
CA THR A 187 5.69 11.29 -7.64
C THR A 187 4.57 11.87 -6.77
N GLN A 188 4.40 13.19 -6.83
CA GLN A 188 3.36 13.91 -6.09
C GLN A 188 1.99 13.87 -6.79
N ASN A 189 1.84 13.13 -7.88
CA ASN A 189 0.66 13.17 -8.75
C ASN A 189 0.33 14.62 -9.21
N LYS A 190 1.36 15.43 -9.42
CA LYS A 190 1.27 16.82 -9.86
C LYS A 190 2.24 17.02 -11.01
N MET A 191 1.72 17.50 -12.12
CA MET A 191 2.53 17.88 -13.27
C MET A 191 3.02 19.32 -13.11
N SER A 192 4.23 19.60 -13.57
CA SER A 192 4.79 20.96 -13.71
C SER A 192 5.77 20.96 -14.87
N VAL A 193 5.76 22.00 -15.66
CA VAL A 193 6.76 22.21 -16.71
C VAL A 193 8.10 22.50 -16.03
N ARG A 194 9.16 21.81 -16.44
CA ARG A 194 10.52 21.98 -15.94
C ARG A 194 11.42 22.62 -16.96
N GLU A 195 11.27 22.20 -18.21
CA GLU A 195 12.11 22.65 -19.32
C GLU A 195 11.24 22.89 -20.55
N ILE A 196 11.65 23.83 -21.37
CA ILE A 196 11.06 24.11 -22.68
C ILE A 196 12.14 24.02 -23.76
N LEU A 197 11.74 23.61 -24.95
CA LEU A 197 12.60 23.59 -26.13
C LEU A 197 12.17 24.70 -27.07
N VAL A 198 13.01 25.69 -27.23
CA VAL A 198 12.80 26.81 -28.17
C VAL A 198 14.09 27.04 -28.99
N ASN A 199 13.98 27.21 -30.30
CA ASN A 199 15.11 27.40 -31.21
C ASN A 199 16.22 26.34 -31.06
N ASN A 200 15.83 25.05 -30.93
CA ASN A 200 16.73 23.93 -30.66
C ASN A 200 17.59 24.07 -29.40
N LYS A 201 17.19 24.93 -28.47
CA LYS A 201 17.84 25.09 -27.16
C LYS A 201 16.85 24.71 -26.06
N ILE A 202 17.31 23.87 -25.15
CA ILE A 202 16.56 23.54 -23.93
C ILE A 202 16.87 24.61 -22.90
N LYS A 203 15.82 25.17 -22.31
CA LYS A 203 15.90 26.16 -21.22
C LYS A 203 15.05 25.68 -20.04
N GLY A 204 15.53 25.87 -18.83
CA GLY A 204 14.71 25.75 -17.64
C GLY A 204 13.58 26.80 -17.65
N VAL A 205 12.44 26.48 -17.06
CA VAL A 205 11.30 27.41 -16.98
C VAL A 205 11.71 28.71 -16.28
N ASP A 206 12.54 28.61 -15.26
CA ASP A 206 13.03 29.78 -14.49
C ASP A 206 14.01 30.67 -15.30
N ASP A 207 14.60 30.13 -16.37
CA ASP A 207 15.56 30.83 -17.23
C ASP A 207 14.91 31.48 -18.46
N VAL A 208 13.58 31.33 -18.59
CA VAL A 208 12.85 31.89 -19.74
C VAL A 208 12.56 33.36 -19.49
N THR A 209 13.06 34.21 -20.37
CA THR A 209 12.90 35.68 -20.26
C THR A 209 11.85 36.27 -21.20
N PHE A 210 11.28 35.44 -22.08
CA PHE A 210 10.33 35.83 -23.13
C PHE A 210 10.80 37.02 -23.99
N ASN A 211 12.11 37.10 -24.23
CA ASN A 211 12.72 38.20 -25.00
C ASN A 211 12.84 37.86 -26.50
N SER A 212 12.54 36.64 -26.92
CA SER A 212 12.55 36.23 -28.31
C SER A 212 11.13 36.04 -28.83
N GLN A 213 10.93 36.32 -30.12
CA GLN A 213 9.63 36.17 -30.76
C GLN A 213 9.07 34.74 -30.63
N GLU A 214 9.93 33.73 -30.68
CA GLU A 214 9.55 32.34 -30.57
C GLU A 214 9.13 31.96 -29.11
N GLU A 215 9.74 32.56 -28.11
CA GLU A 215 9.34 32.38 -26.70
C GLU A 215 7.99 33.06 -26.44
N GLU A 216 7.75 34.24 -27.03
CA GLU A 216 6.44 34.91 -26.96
C GLU A 216 5.35 34.06 -27.64
N TYR A 217 5.64 33.48 -28.82
CA TYR A 217 4.70 32.59 -29.49
C TYR A 217 4.40 31.32 -28.67
N LEU A 218 5.41 30.75 -28.03
CA LEU A 218 5.20 29.57 -27.17
C LEU A 218 4.26 29.93 -26.01
N LEU A 219 4.49 31.06 -25.34
CA LEU A 219 3.65 31.55 -24.27
C LEU A 219 2.22 31.81 -24.75
N ALA A 220 2.07 32.50 -25.88
CA ALA A 220 0.76 32.78 -26.46
C ALA A 220 -0.01 31.49 -26.80
N CYS A 221 0.66 30.48 -27.37
CA CYS A 221 0.06 29.19 -27.65
C CYS A 221 -0.34 28.46 -26.36
N SER A 222 0.51 28.45 -25.33
CA SER A 222 0.22 27.83 -24.04
C SER A 222 -1.02 28.43 -23.38
N ILE A 223 -1.22 29.73 -23.49
CA ILE A 223 -2.38 30.42 -22.91
C ILE A 223 -3.65 30.22 -23.77
N LEU A 224 -3.54 30.38 -25.08
CA LEU A 224 -4.69 30.40 -25.98
C LEU A 224 -5.22 28.98 -26.28
N CYS A 225 -4.35 27.98 -26.29
CA CYS A 225 -4.71 26.56 -26.54
C CYS A 225 -4.93 25.78 -25.25
N ASN A 226 -5.32 26.44 -24.16
CA ASN A 226 -5.46 25.87 -22.85
C ASN A 226 -6.89 26.09 -22.33
N ASN A 227 -7.52 25.03 -21.81
CA ASN A 227 -8.85 25.05 -21.21
C ASN A 227 -8.81 25.12 -19.67
N ALA A 228 -7.64 25.23 -19.05
CA ALA A 228 -7.50 25.31 -17.60
C ALA A 228 -8.14 26.57 -17.04
N ASN A 229 -8.75 26.46 -15.88
CA ASN A 229 -9.37 27.56 -15.17
C ASN A 229 -8.64 27.82 -13.84
N LEU A 230 -7.78 28.83 -13.82
CA LEU A 230 -6.98 29.20 -12.65
C LEU A 230 -7.80 29.57 -11.39
N LYS A 231 -9.11 29.84 -11.55
CA LYS A 231 -9.98 30.18 -10.41
C LYS A 231 -10.42 28.96 -9.60
N ASN A 232 -10.27 27.76 -10.11
CA ASN A 232 -10.68 26.53 -9.45
C ASN A 232 -9.48 25.70 -8.98
N ASN A 233 -8.94 26.04 -7.82
CA ASN A 233 -7.80 25.36 -7.14
C ASN A 233 -7.96 23.85 -6.84
N LYS A 234 -8.87 23.14 -7.51
CA LYS A 234 -9.25 21.76 -7.14
C LYS A 234 -8.86 20.66 -8.13
N LYS A 235 -8.34 20.97 -9.31
CA LYS A 235 -7.93 19.95 -10.29
C LYS A 235 -6.57 20.29 -10.87
N VAL A 236 -5.59 19.46 -10.60
CA VAL A 236 -4.31 19.51 -11.29
C VAL A 236 -4.48 18.74 -12.59
N SER A 237 -4.80 19.44 -13.68
CA SER A 237 -4.74 18.88 -15.04
C SER A 237 -3.34 19.13 -15.63
N THR A 238 -3.01 18.40 -16.69
CA THR A 238 -1.76 18.64 -17.44
C THR A 238 -1.74 20.06 -18.00
N GLU A 239 -2.91 20.62 -18.34
CA GLU A 239 -3.06 21.98 -18.86
C GLU A 239 -2.82 23.05 -17.79
N GLU A 240 -3.05 22.76 -16.50
CA GLU A 240 -2.72 23.69 -15.39
C GLU A 240 -1.22 23.76 -15.09
N ALA A 241 -0.43 22.85 -15.66
CA ALA A 241 1.02 22.83 -15.52
C ALA A 241 1.74 23.74 -16.54
N LEU A 242 1.04 24.15 -17.58
CA LEU A 242 1.51 25.07 -18.60
C LEU A 242 1.36 26.53 -18.15
#